data_e97296f4e89f3a78473cbda6362c1cae
#
_entry.id   e97296f4e89f3a78473cbda6362c1cae
#
_cell.length_a   1.000
_cell.length_b   1.000
_cell.length_c   1.000
_cell.angle_alpha   90.00
_cell.angle_beta   90.00
_cell.angle_gamma   90.00
#
_symmetry.space_group_name_H-M   'P 1'
#
loop_
_entity.id
_entity.type
_entity.pdbx_description
1 polymer ?
#
loop_
_entity_poly.entity_id
_entity_poly.type
_entity_poly.pdbx_seq_one_letter_code
_entity_poly.pdbx_strand_id
1 'polypeptide(L)'
;QWAQTTADFSDEAGRWNAVAVDSNGHVHVVHIKDTSYQLRHSVYDGTSWSSSGIKNCGKTYCWDVHMVIDGNDELHVAYTTYTSSRETLEYMHHDGTTWTSTEVTPSALFGPVGIAVDSNNHPHISYAANGQYCGNGLRLASHDGTGWSSQGVDLGSNRGCESAILIDGNDHVYIAYQDRSASKLKIITDKNGQWDDYTVNTGSHPSDIYPGYMTSMAMDAQGKFHIAHFEEQDDDLRYSTGAPGGPWTTTVVD
;
A
#
# COMPACT_ATOMS: atom_id res chain seq x y z
N GLN A 1 -17.33 22.98 -6.41
CA GLN A 1 -17.31 23.14 -4.95
C GLN A 1 -17.24 21.75 -4.31
N TRP A 2 -16.29 21.55 -3.39
CA TRP A 2 -16.17 20.30 -2.65
C TRP A 2 -17.26 20.23 -1.56
N ALA A 3 -17.95 19.11 -1.45
CA ALA A 3 -18.84 18.80 -0.34
C ALA A 3 -18.11 17.90 0.65
N GLN A 4 -18.33 18.13 1.95
CA GLN A 4 -17.77 17.32 3.02
C GLN A 4 -18.86 16.54 3.72
N THR A 5 -18.59 15.29 4.05
CA THR A 5 -19.46 14.43 4.85
C THR A 5 -18.63 13.58 5.80
N THR A 6 -19.20 13.16 6.91
CA THR A 6 -18.51 12.35 7.92
C THR A 6 -18.83 10.88 7.70
N ALA A 7 -17.81 10.06 7.46
CA ALA A 7 -17.93 8.64 7.22
C ALA A 7 -18.16 7.82 8.51
N ASP A 8 -17.55 8.23 9.61
CA ASP A 8 -17.71 7.61 10.93
C ASP A 8 -17.73 8.68 12.03
N PHE A 9 -18.78 8.69 12.84
CA PHE A 9 -18.98 9.63 13.95
C PHE A 9 -18.40 9.14 15.28
N SER A 10 -17.71 8.00 15.31
CA SER A 10 -17.07 7.53 16.54
C SER A 10 -15.82 8.35 16.88
N ASP A 11 -15.54 8.52 18.17
CA ASP A 11 -14.39 9.29 18.64
C ASP A 11 -13.07 8.73 18.11
N GLU A 12 -12.18 9.60 17.64
CA GLU A 12 -10.84 9.28 17.14
C GLU A 12 -10.84 8.25 15.99
N ALA A 13 -11.86 8.27 15.13
CA ALA A 13 -11.92 7.48 13.91
C ALA A 13 -11.17 8.16 12.76
N GLY A 14 -10.65 7.36 11.81
CA GLY A 14 -10.09 7.85 10.55
C GLY A 14 -8.56 7.88 10.47
N ARG A 15 -7.85 7.42 11.49
CA ARG A 15 -6.40 7.24 11.41
C ARG A 15 -6.07 6.05 10.49
N TRP A 16 -4.99 6.17 9.70
CA TRP A 16 -4.57 5.14 8.75
C TRP A 16 -5.78 4.61 7.97
N ASN A 17 -6.10 5.25 6.87
CA ASN A 17 -7.29 4.92 6.11
C ASN A 17 -6.98 4.58 4.66
N ALA A 18 -7.84 3.77 4.06
CA ALA A 18 -7.85 3.46 2.65
C ALA A 18 -9.27 3.59 2.11
N VAL A 19 -9.40 4.04 0.87
CA VAL A 19 -10.67 4.25 0.19
C VAL A 19 -10.67 3.52 -1.14
N ALA A 20 -11.81 2.90 -1.48
CA ALA A 20 -12.07 2.32 -2.78
C ALA A 20 -13.55 2.47 -3.14
N VAL A 21 -13.88 2.31 -4.43
CA VAL A 21 -15.26 2.44 -4.93
C VAL A 21 -15.62 1.14 -5.66
N ASP A 22 -16.77 0.56 -5.32
CA ASP A 22 -17.29 -0.65 -5.97
C ASP A 22 -17.94 -0.36 -7.33
N SER A 23 -18.35 -1.38 -8.05
CA SER A 23 -19.00 -1.25 -9.37
C SER A 23 -20.36 -0.56 -9.35
N ASN A 24 -21.01 -0.48 -8.17
CA ASN A 24 -22.29 0.20 -7.95
C ASN A 24 -22.11 1.68 -7.59
N GLY A 25 -20.87 2.12 -7.41
CA GLY A 25 -20.54 3.48 -6.98
C GLY A 25 -20.60 3.69 -5.48
N HIS A 26 -20.67 2.63 -4.65
CA HIS A 26 -20.55 2.76 -3.22
C HIS A 26 -19.09 3.05 -2.84
N VAL A 27 -18.91 3.94 -1.90
CA VAL A 27 -17.58 4.30 -1.40
C VAL A 27 -17.28 3.52 -0.13
N HIS A 28 -16.24 2.72 -0.16
CA HIS A 28 -15.76 1.94 0.97
C HIS A 28 -14.54 2.62 1.60
N VAL A 29 -14.55 2.80 2.92
CA VAL A 29 -13.42 3.32 3.68
C VAL A 29 -13.10 2.33 4.80
N VAL A 30 -11.89 1.80 4.79
CA VAL A 30 -11.35 1.06 5.94
C VAL A 30 -10.42 1.97 6.70
N HIS A 31 -10.57 2.06 8.00
CA HIS A 31 -9.82 2.99 8.85
C HIS A 31 -9.66 2.46 10.27
N ILE A 32 -8.74 3.05 11.02
CA ILE A 32 -8.50 2.70 12.42
C ILE A 32 -9.19 3.70 13.34
N LYS A 33 -9.86 3.17 14.37
CA LYS A 33 -10.30 3.91 15.54
C LYS A 33 -9.23 3.81 16.63
N ASP A 34 -8.55 4.93 16.90
CA ASP A 34 -7.34 4.96 17.74
C ASP A 34 -7.61 4.61 19.21
N THR A 35 -8.71 5.12 19.79
CA THR A 35 -9.06 4.87 21.20
C THR A 35 -9.29 3.40 21.55
N SER A 36 -9.70 2.58 20.59
CA SER A 36 -9.99 1.16 20.81
C SER A 36 -9.11 0.22 20.00
N TYR A 37 -8.18 0.75 19.19
CA TYR A 37 -7.37 -0.02 18.25
C TYR A 37 -8.22 -0.98 17.41
N GLN A 38 -9.34 -0.45 16.91
CA GLN A 38 -10.29 -1.22 16.12
C GLN A 38 -10.18 -0.84 14.65
N LEU A 39 -10.01 -1.83 13.79
CA LEU A 39 -10.21 -1.67 12.36
C LEU A 39 -11.70 -1.60 12.08
N ARG A 40 -12.12 -0.60 11.33
CA ARG A 40 -13.52 -0.30 11.00
C ARG A 40 -13.70 -0.17 9.51
N HIS A 41 -14.89 -0.49 9.06
CA HIS A 41 -15.33 -0.33 7.69
C HIS A 41 -16.55 0.60 7.64
N SER A 42 -16.45 1.63 6.83
CA SER A 42 -17.53 2.59 6.56
C SER A 42 -17.91 2.53 5.10
N VAL A 43 -19.21 2.52 4.81
CA VAL A 43 -19.74 2.45 3.44
C VAL A 43 -20.70 3.60 3.20
N TYR A 44 -20.53 4.30 2.09
CA TYR A 44 -21.50 5.24 1.54
C TYR A 44 -22.25 4.60 0.38
N ASP A 45 -23.56 4.46 0.52
CA ASP A 45 -24.46 3.80 -0.44
C ASP A 45 -25.06 4.76 -1.50
N GLY A 46 -24.51 5.96 -1.61
CA GLY A 46 -25.05 7.03 -2.45
C GLY A 46 -26.01 7.97 -1.70
N THR A 47 -26.46 7.60 -0.48
CA THR A 47 -27.39 8.39 0.34
C THR A 47 -26.90 8.63 1.76
N SER A 48 -26.32 7.63 2.39
CA SER A 48 -25.90 7.67 3.79
C SER A 48 -24.64 6.84 4.04
N TRP A 49 -23.96 7.16 5.12
CA TRP A 49 -22.84 6.38 5.65
C TRP A 49 -23.34 5.36 6.68
N SER A 50 -22.84 4.14 6.59
CA SER A 50 -22.92 3.13 7.66
C SER A 50 -21.50 2.72 8.07
N SER A 51 -21.26 2.46 9.36
CA SER A 51 -19.93 2.13 9.87
C SER A 51 -20.00 1.01 10.90
N SER A 52 -19.11 0.03 10.79
CA SER A 52 -19.02 -1.12 11.69
C SER A 52 -17.58 -1.47 12.03
N GLY A 53 -17.36 -2.05 13.21
CA GLY A 53 -16.06 -2.64 13.57
C GLY A 53 -15.89 -3.98 12.86
N ILE A 54 -14.74 -4.20 12.22
CA ILE A 54 -14.43 -5.44 11.49
C ILE A 54 -13.36 -6.28 12.17
N LYS A 55 -12.46 -5.66 12.93
CA LYS A 55 -11.40 -6.35 13.69
C LYS A 55 -11.08 -5.57 14.96
N ASN A 56 -11.03 -6.26 16.08
CA ASN A 56 -10.50 -5.68 17.31
C ASN A 56 -9.02 -6.08 17.43
N CYS A 57 -8.12 -5.10 17.35
CA CYS A 57 -6.68 -5.30 17.49
C CYS A 57 -6.23 -5.38 18.96
N GLY A 58 -7.11 -5.03 19.89
CA GLY A 58 -6.89 -5.20 21.34
C GLY A 58 -5.69 -4.41 21.87
N LYS A 59 -4.75 -5.11 22.54
CA LYS A 59 -3.48 -4.53 23.00
C LYS A 59 -2.41 -4.51 21.93
N THR A 60 -2.73 -5.00 20.71
CA THR A 60 -1.91 -4.88 19.52
C THR A 60 -2.38 -3.67 18.75
N TYR A 61 -1.45 -2.85 18.28
CA TYR A 61 -1.78 -1.73 17.41
C TYR A 61 -2.00 -2.26 16.00
N CYS A 62 -3.06 -1.82 15.31
CA CYS A 62 -3.18 -1.95 13.87
C CYS A 62 -2.61 -0.69 13.22
N TRP A 63 -1.86 -0.86 12.13
CA TRP A 63 -1.20 0.23 11.41
C TRP A 63 -1.29 0.00 9.90
N ASP A 64 -1.01 1.05 9.12
CA ASP A 64 -0.75 0.98 7.69
C ASP A 64 -1.80 0.19 6.91
N VAL A 65 -3.02 0.71 6.90
CA VAL A 65 -4.16 0.07 6.26
C VAL A 65 -4.20 0.43 4.78
N HIS A 66 -4.20 -0.58 3.91
CA HIS A 66 -4.43 -0.43 2.48
C HIS A 66 -5.54 -1.34 2.02
N MET A 67 -6.30 -0.90 1.00
CA MET A 67 -7.45 -1.64 0.49
C MET A 67 -7.52 -1.55 -1.04
N VAL A 68 -7.95 -2.63 -1.65
CA VAL A 68 -8.34 -2.71 -3.06
C VAL A 68 -9.66 -3.48 -3.16
N ILE A 69 -10.43 -3.18 -4.19
CA ILE A 69 -11.64 -3.93 -4.58
C ILE A 69 -11.32 -4.69 -5.85
N ASP A 70 -11.70 -5.95 -5.91
CA ASP A 70 -11.50 -6.81 -7.06
C ASP A 70 -12.64 -6.73 -8.09
N GLY A 71 -12.56 -7.54 -9.15
CA GLY A 71 -13.57 -7.59 -10.22
C GLY A 71 -14.94 -8.15 -9.80
N ASN A 72 -15.04 -8.73 -8.61
CA ASN A 72 -16.28 -9.26 -8.02
C ASN A 72 -16.90 -8.32 -6.98
N ASP A 73 -16.36 -7.12 -6.80
CA ASP A 73 -16.67 -6.19 -5.71
C ASP A 73 -16.30 -6.74 -4.31
N GLU A 74 -15.36 -7.68 -4.23
CA GLU A 74 -14.83 -8.16 -2.97
C GLU A 74 -13.70 -7.25 -2.47
N LEU A 75 -13.64 -7.03 -1.14
CA LEU A 75 -12.65 -6.13 -0.55
C LEU A 75 -11.46 -6.90 -0.02
N HIS A 76 -10.27 -6.46 -0.41
CA HIS A 76 -9.00 -6.99 0.04
C HIS A 76 -8.26 -5.92 0.83
N VAL A 77 -7.93 -6.20 2.09
CA VAL A 77 -7.30 -5.24 3.01
C VAL A 77 -5.99 -5.82 3.54
N ALA A 78 -4.90 -5.10 3.33
CA ALA A 78 -3.62 -5.37 3.97
C ALA A 78 -3.39 -4.38 5.11
N TYR A 79 -2.87 -4.85 6.23
CA TYR A 79 -2.51 -4.02 7.37
C TYR A 79 -1.44 -4.70 8.22
N THR A 80 -0.76 -3.94 9.05
CA THR A 80 0.20 -4.50 9.99
C THR A 80 -0.35 -4.47 11.41
N THR A 81 0.05 -5.46 12.21
CA THR A 81 -0.19 -5.45 13.66
C THR A 81 1.11 -5.45 14.42
N TYR A 82 1.14 -4.73 15.54
CA TYR A 82 2.32 -4.61 16.38
C TYR A 82 2.03 -5.04 17.81
N THR A 83 2.82 -5.97 18.31
CA THR A 83 2.95 -6.26 19.74
C THR A 83 4.31 -5.78 20.24
N SER A 84 4.51 -5.73 21.55
CA SER A 84 5.81 -5.35 22.14
C SER A 84 7.00 -6.22 21.67
N SER A 85 6.76 -7.34 21.02
CA SER A 85 7.78 -8.32 20.63
C SER A 85 7.68 -8.80 19.18
N ARG A 86 6.61 -8.44 18.46
CA ARG A 86 6.35 -8.99 17.14
C ARG A 86 5.52 -8.03 16.30
N GLU A 87 5.88 -7.92 15.05
CA GLU A 87 5.11 -7.27 14.02
C GLU A 87 4.72 -8.28 12.96
N THR A 88 3.46 -8.22 12.50
CA THR A 88 2.92 -9.17 11.53
C THR A 88 2.24 -8.44 10.40
N LEU A 89 2.36 -8.98 9.20
CA LEU A 89 1.54 -8.61 8.06
C LEU A 89 0.26 -9.43 8.09
N GLU A 90 -0.84 -8.75 8.11
CA GLU A 90 -2.19 -9.31 8.16
C GLU A 90 -2.96 -8.98 6.87
N TYR A 91 -3.85 -9.86 6.52
CA TYR A 91 -4.76 -9.70 5.40
C TYR A 91 -6.19 -9.95 5.86
N MET A 92 -7.12 -9.11 5.40
CA MET A 92 -8.56 -9.33 5.54
C MET A 92 -9.24 -9.33 4.18
N HIS A 93 -10.26 -10.15 4.07
CA HIS A 93 -11.08 -10.30 2.88
C HIS A 93 -12.56 -10.21 3.25
N HIS A 94 -13.34 -9.47 2.45
CA HIS A 94 -14.79 -9.40 2.53
C HIS A 94 -15.41 -9.92 1.23
N ASP A 95 -16.12 -11.03 1.31
CA ASP A 95 -16.76 -11.74 0.19
C ASP A 95 -18.15 -11.18 -0.17
N GLY A 96 -18.45 -9.95 0.21
CA GLY A 96 -19.78 -9.33 0.10
C GLY A 96 -20.69 -9.63 1.29
N THR A 97 -20.36 -10.59 2.15
CA THR A 97 -21.18 -11.01 3.30
C THR A 97 -20.41 -11.05 4.62
N THR A 98 -19.21 -11.58 4.60
CA THR A 98 -18.40 -11.85 5.80
C THR A 98 -16.96 -11.37 5.66
N TRP A 99 -16.38 -10.92 6.78
CA TRP A 99 -14.97 -10.63 6.90
C TRP A 99 -14.21 -11.86 7.39
N THR A 100 -13.17 -12.24 6.68
CA THR A 100 -12.18 -13.23 7.12
C THR A 100 -10.83 -12.55 7.35
N SER A 101 -9.95 -13.15 8.14
CA SER A 101 -8.63 -12.58 8.46
C SER A 101 -7.59 -13.68 8.55
N THR A 102 -6.42 -13.44 7.96
CA THR A 102 -5.31 -14.40 7.90
C THR A 102 -3.99 -13.68 8.13
N GLU A 103 -3.12 -14.24 8.97
CA GLU A 103 -1.73 -13.80 9.07
C GLU A 103 -0.98 -14.22 7.79
N VAL A 104 -0.37 -13.24 7.11
CA VAL A 104 0.40 -13.47 5.87
C VAL A 104 1.84 -13.86 6.21
N THR A 105 2.48 -13.11 7.11
CA THR A 105 3.84 -13.40 7.60
C THR A 105 4.09 -12.79 8.97
N PRO A 106 4.78 -13.54 9.85
CA PRO A 106 5.17 -13.05 11.18
C PRO A 106 6.40 -12.13 11.18
N SER A 107 6.91 -11.77 10.03
CA SER A 107 8.18 -11.06 9.86
C SER A 107 8.05 -9.80 9.03
N ALA A 108 6.89 -9.16 9.08
CA ALA A 108 6.70 -7.83 8.50
C ALA A 108 7.30 -6.75 9.42
N LEU A 109 7.47 -5.57 8.90
CA LEU A 109 8.06 -4.45 9.60
C LEU A 109 7.31 -3.15 9.46
N PHE A 110 7.67 -2.21 10.35
CA PHE A 110 7.26 -0.83 10.28
C PHE A 110 7.47 -0.25 8.89
N GLY A 111 6.39 0.02 8.19
CA GLY A 111 6.37 0.68 6.92
C GLY A 111 5.10 0.38 6.15
N PRO A 112 4.63 1.31 5.36
CA PRO A 112 3.46 1.12 4.54
C PRO A 112 3.58 -0.12 3.67
N VAL A 113 2.51 -0.90 3.68
CA VAL A 113 2.32 -2.05 2.81
C VAL A 113 1.49 -1.62 1.60
N GLY A 114 1.73 -2.18 0.43
CA GLY A 114 0.86 -1.99 -0.72
C GLY A 114 0.08 -3.25 -1.00
N ILE A 115 -1.14 -3.15 -1.53
CA ILE A 115 -1.95 -4.28 -1.97
C ILE A 115 -2.51 -4.04 -3.37
N ALA A 116 -2.48 -5.07 -4.22
CA ALA A 116 -3.11 -5.12 -5.52
C ALA A 116 -3.69 -6.52 -5.76
N VAL A 117 -4.58 -6.67 -6.73
CA VAL A 117 -5.13 -7.96 -7.16
C VAL A 117 -4.78 -8.23 -8.63
N ASP A 118 -4.53 -9.49 -8.96
CA ASP A 118 -4.30 -9.95 -10.33
C ASP A 118 -5.62 -10.20 -11.09
N SER A 119 -5.54 -10.64 -12.35
CA SER A 119 -6.71 -10.93 -13.19
C SER A 119 -7.57 -12.10 -12.68
N ASN A 120 -7.06 -12.91 -11.75
CA ASN A 120 -7.79 -14.00 -11.09
C ASN A 120 -8.35 -13.57 -9.72
N ASN A 121 -8.28 -12.27 -9.37
CA ASN A 121 -8.63 -11.70 -8.09
C ASN A 121 -7.77 -12.22 -6.92
N HIS A 122 -6.56 -12.70 -7.20
CA HIS A 122 -5.62 -13.08 -6.15
C HIS A 122 -4.89 -11.84 -5.61
N PRO A 123 -4.83 -11.67 -4.28
CA PRO A 123 -4.14 -10.53 -3.69
C PRO A 123 -2.62 -10.71 -3.66
N HIS A 124 -1.92 -9.60 -3.91
CA HIS A 124 -0.48 -9.44 -3.83
C HIS A 124 -0.14 -8.26 -2.93
N ILE A 125 0.78 -8.46 -1.99
CA ILE A 125 1.14 -7.45 -0.98
C ILE A 125 2.64 -7.18 -1.04
N SER A 126 3.02 -5.93 -1.33
CA SER A 126 4.40 -5.48 -1.20
C SER A 126 4.68 -5.02 0.23
N TYR A 127 5.83 -5.39 0.78
CA TYR A 127 6.21 -5.04 2.14
C TYR A 127 7.72 -5.08 2.34
N ALA A 128 8.22 -4.38 3.36
CA ALA A 128 9.59 -4.52 3.82
C ALA A 128 9.73 -5.64 4.86
N ALA A 129 10.83 -6.38 4.84
CA ALA A 129 11.06 -7.47 5.78
C ALA A 129 12.21 -7.18 6.75
N ASN A 130 12.01 -7.54 8.03
CA ASN A 130 13.02 -7.67 9.09
C ASN A 130 14.04 -6.53 9.22
N GLY A 131 13.82 -5.55 10.09
CA GLY A 131 14.79 -4.49 10.42
C GLY A 131 14.10 -3.27 11.00
N GLN A 132 14.85 -2.34 11.56
CA GLN A 132 14.30 -1.04 11.95
C GLN A 132 14.12 -0.16 10.70
N TYR A 133 13.00 0.51 10.58
CA TYR A 133 12.61 1.48 9.55
C TYR A 133 12.35 0.92 8.15
N CYS A 134 13.29 0.30 7.45
CA CYS A 134 13.13 -0.16 6.07
C CYS A 134 13.57 -1.59 5.83
N GLY A 135 13.83 -2.30 6.89
CA GLY A 135 14.12 -3.72 6.83
C GLY A 135 15.35 -4.13 6.02
N ASN A 136 15.34 -5.41 5.69
CA ASN A 136 16.38 -6.08 4.91
C ASN A 136 15.87 -6.43 3.49
N GLY A 137 15.13 -5.50 2.88
CA GLY A 137 14.71 -5.58 1.50
C GLY A 137 13.22 -5.61 1.26
N LEU A 138 12.88 -5.29 0.03
CA LEU A 138 11.52 -5.36 -0.52
C LEU A 138 11.14 -6.81 -0.78
N ARG A 139 9.93 -7.16 -0.36
CA ARG A 139 9.32 -8.47 -0.59
C ARG A 139 7.94 -8.34 -1.19
N LEU A 140 7.52 -9.41 -1.85
CA LEU A 140 6.17 -9.62 -2.34
C LEU A 140 5.59 -10.88 -1.70
N ALA A 141 4.45 -10.74 -1.04
CA ALA A 141 3.60 -11.86 -0.67
C ALA A 141 2.50 -12.01 -1.71
N SER A 142 2.26 -13.22 -2.19
CA SER A 142 1.26 -13.53 -3.21
C SER A 142 0.38 -14.68 -2.75
N HIS A 143 -0.93 -14.56 -2.96
CA HIS A 143 -1.89 -15.63 -2.75
C HIS A 143 -2.23 -16.28 -4.08
N ASP A 144 -2.24 -17.59 -4.16
CA ASP A 144 -2.48 -18.37 -5.39
C ASP A 144 -3.88 -18.99 -5.46
N GLY A 145 -4.81 -18.52 -4.61
CA GLY A 145 -6.12 -19.12 -4.39
C GLY A 145 -6.13 -20.22 -3.32
N THR A 146 -4.98 -20.77 -2.95
CA THR A 146 -4.87 -21.84 -1.93
C THR A 146 -4.08 -21.42 -0.70
N GLY A 147 -3.11 -20.52 -0.85
CA GLY A 147 -2.28 -20.07 0.26
C GLY A 147 -1.34 -18.93 -0.09
N TRP A 148 -0.70 -18.38 0.94
CA TRP A 148 0.28 -17.31 0.80
C TRP A 148 1.68 -17.86 0.59
N SER A 149 2.40 -17.27 -0.33
CA SER A 149 3.85 -17.44 -0.52
C SER A 149 4.54 -16.09 -0.48
N SER A 150 5.82 -16.04 -0.13
CA SER A 150 6.58 -14.79 -0.08
C SER A 150 7.94 -14.95 -0.76
N GLN A 151 8.30 -13.97 -1.59
CA GLN A 151 9.59 -13.92 -2.25
C GLN A 151 10.31 -12.58 -2.01
N GLY A 152 11.64 -12.60 -2.08
CA GLY A 152 12.45 -11.39 -2.13
C GLY A 152 12.41 -10.76 -3.52
N VAL A 153 12.21 -9.46 -3.58
CA VAL A 153 12.12 -8.68 -4.84
C VAL A 153 13.38 -7.84 -5.03
N ASP A 154 13.74 -7.03 -4.04
CA ASP A 154 15.02 -6.34 -3.98
C ASP A 154 15.61 -6.49 -2.57
N LEU A 155 16.55 -7.43 -2.41
CA LEU A 155 17.14 -7.78 -1.12
C LEU A 155 18.36 -6.92 -0.83
N GLY A 156 18.29 -6.14 0.21
CA GLY A 156 19.38 -5.29 0.69
C GLY A 156 18.92 -4.43 1.87
N SER A 157 19.84 -4.01 2.71
CA SER A 157 19.51 -3.17 3.86
C SER A 157 18.97 -1.81 3.40
N ASN A 158 17.95 -1.31 4.11
CA ASN A 158 17.30 -0.02 3.85
C ASN A 158 16.64 0.09 2.46
N ARG A 159 16.02 -1.00 1.98
CA ARG A 159 15.26 -1.04 0.73
C ARG A 159 13.84 -1.53 0.98
N GLY A 160 12.89 -1.03 0.19
CA GLY A 160 11.50 -1.47 0.24
C GLY A 160 10.60 -0.70 1.19
N CYS A 161 11.07 0.42 1.75
CA CYS A 161 10.18 1.27 2.54
C CYS A 161 9.14 1.94 1.67
N GLU A 162 7.99 2.28 2.29
CA GLU A 162 6.98 3.12 1.68
C GLU A 162 6.57 2.61 0.29
N SER A 163 6.34 1.29 0.17
CA SER A 163 6.07 0.70 -1.13
C SER A 163 4.61 0.87 -1.55
N ALA A 164 4.42 1.13 -2.85
CA ALA A 164 3.13 1.09 -3.53
C ALA A 164 3.19 0.04 -4.65
N ILE A 165 2.17 -0.79 -4.78
CA ILE A 165 2.09 -1.87 -5.76
C ILE A 165 0.94 -1.65 -6.74
N LEU A 166 1.14 -2.05 -7.98
CA LEU A 166 0.15 -2.09 -9.04
C LEU A 166 0.39 -3.35 -9.88
N ILE A 167 -0.70 -3.95 -10.39
CA ILE A 167 -0.66 -5.06 -11.33
C ILE A 167 -1.37 -4.60 -12.60
N ASP A 168 -0.74 -4.82 -13.76
CA ASP A 168 -1.33 -4.46 -15.06
C ASP A 168 -2.26 -5.55 -15.60
N GLY A 169 -2.98 -5.25 -16.68
CA GLY A 169 -3.90 -6.20 -17.31
C GLY A 169 -3.28 -7.46 -17.91
N ASN A 170 -1.96 -7.63 -17.82
CA ASN A 170 -1.22 -8.84 -18.21
C ASN A 170 -0.62 -9.55 -16.97
N ASP A 171 -1.05 -9.16 -15.79
CA ASP A 171 -0.57 -9.66 -14.49
C ASP A 171 0.90 -9.36 -14.19
N HIS A 172 1.49 -8.36 -14.86
CA HIS A 172 2.82 -7.89 -14.47
C HIS A 172 2.74 -7.03 -13.22
N VAL A 173 3.62 -7.31 -12.27
CA VAL A 173 3.72 -6.58 -11.00
C VAL A 173 4.67 -5.40 -11.15
N TYR A 174 4.26 -4.26 -10.61
CA TYR A 174 5.06 -3.04 -10.50
C TYR A 174 5.04 -2.57 -9.06
N ILE A 175 6.22 -2.34 -8.46
CA ILE A 175 6.32 -1.85 -7.09
C ILE A 175 7.21 -0.60 -7.09
N ALA A 176 6.62 0.54 -6.74
CA ALA A 176 7.39 1.73 -6.42
C ALA A 176 7.82 1.68 -4.95
N TYR A 177 9.06 1.99 -4.65
CA TYR A 177 9.61 1.88 -3.30
C TYR A 177 10.81 2.80 -3.08
N GLN A 178 11.06 3.09 -1.81
CA GLN A 178 12.23 3.84 -1.41
C GLN A 178 13.44 2.93 -1.23
N ASP A 179 14.55 3.24 -1.91
CA ASP A 179 15.89 2.71 -1.65
C ASP A 179 16.70 3.76 -0.87
N ARG A 180 16.66 3.67 0.46
CA ARG A 180 17.41 4.58 1.35
C ARG A 180 18.92 4.41 1.24
N SER A 181 19.38 3.23 0.88
CA SER A 181 20.81 2.97 0.73
C SER A 181 21.42 3.74 -0.45
N ALA A 182 20.62 4.05 -1.45
CA ALA A 182 21.02 4.76 -2.66
C ALA A 182 20.41 6.18 -2.75
N SER A 183 19.58 6.59 -1.78
CA SER A 183 18.80 7.84 -1.81
C SER A 183 18.00 7.97 -3.11
N LYS A 184 17.15 6.97 -3.40
CA LYS A 184 16.39 6.90 -4.65
C LYS A 184 14.96 6.45 -4.41
N LEU A 185 14.04 7.05 -5.17
CA LEU A 185 12.77 6.44 -5.49
C LEU A 185 12.98 5.51 -6.69
N LYS A 186 12.60 4.25 -6.56
CA LYS A 186 12.72 3.24 -7.59
C LYS A 186 11.35 2.65 -7.93
N ILE A 187 11.25 2.09 -9.12
CA ILE A 187 10.19 1.15 -9.50
C ILE A 187 10.83 -0.15 -9.95
N ILE A 188 10.27 -1.29 -9.52
CA ILE A 188 10.73 -2.62 -9.91
C ILE A 188 9.55 -3.39 -10.50
N THR A 189 9.82 -4.25 -11.48
CA THR A 189 8.79 -5.00 -12.20
C THR A 189 9.31 -6.36 -12.65
N ASP A 190 8.44 -7.34 -12.77
CA ASP A 190 8.70 -8.68 -13.32
C ASP A 190 8.29 -8.82 -14.80
N LYS A 191 7.94 -7.72 -15.45
CA LYS A 191 7.43 -7.68 -16.85
C LYS A 191 8.27 -8.46 -17.85
N ASN A 192 9.58 -8.57 -17.63
CA ASN A 192 10.50 -9.28 -18.53
C ASN A 192 10.78 -10.73 -18.08
N GLY A 193 9.99 -11.28 -17.14
CA GLY A 193 10.17 -12.61 -16.56
C GLY A 193 11.24 -12.68 -15.46
N GLN A 194 11.81 -11.54 -15.09
CA GLN A 194 12.71 -11.36 -13.95
C GLN A 194 12.47 -10.00 -13.33
N TRP A 195 12.94 -9.79 -12.09
CA TRP A 195 12.81 -8.51 -11.42
C TRP A 195 13.85 -7.52 -11.95
N ASP A 196 13.39 -6.48 -12.66
CA ASP A 196 14.20 -5.37 -13.17
C ASP A 196 13.84 -4.08 -12.44
N ASP A 197 14.82 -3.39 -11.86
CA ASP A 197 14.61 -2.12 -11.17
C ASP A 197 15.05 -0.91 -12.00
N TYR A 198 14.31 0.19 -11.83
CA TYR A 198 14.54 1.45 -12.53
C TYR A 198 14.49 2.61 -11.55
N THR A 199 15.40 3.55 -11.71
CA THR A 199 15.37 4.79 -10.92
C THR A 199 14.31 5.72 -11.47
N VAL A 200 13.37 6.13 -10.61
CA VAL A 200 12.32 7.12 -10.88
C VAL A 200 12.82 8.51 -10.58
N ASN A 201 13.36 8.70 -9.37
CA ASN A 201 13.95 9.96 -8.92
C ASN A 201 15.22 9.69 -8.11
N THR A 202 16.23 10.49 -8.34
CA THR A 202 17.38 10.65 -7.44
C THR A 202 17.14 11.95 -6.70
N GLY A 203 17.24 11.93 -5.37
CA GLY A 203 17.11 13.14 -4.56
C GLY A 203 17.88 14.33 -5.14
N SER A 204 17.38 15.50 -4.95
CA SER A 204 17.94 16.74 -5.52
C SER A 204 19.28 17.15 -4.87
N HIS A 205 19.61 16.54 -3.73
CA HIS A 205 20.81 16.86 -2.96
C HIS A 205 21.58 15.59 -2.58
N PRO A 206 22.96 15.60 -2.54
CA PRO A 206 23.75 14.42 -2.15
C PRO A 206 23.49 13.92 -0.71
N SER A 207 22.82 14.72 0.09
CA SER A 207 22.37 14.38 1.44
C SER A 207 20.87 14.07 1.51
N ASP A 208 20.16 14.01 0.38
CA ASP A 208 18.74 13.62 0.33
C ASP A 208 18.60 12.19 0.86
N ILE A 209 18.18 12.11 2.12
CA ILE A 209 18.20 10.85 2.84
C ILE A 209 16.98 10.01 2.45
N TYR A 210 15.89 10.62 1.93
CA TYR A 210 14.61 9.94 1.80
C TYR A 210 13.73 10.34 0.59
N PRO A 211 14.19 10.32 -0.67
CA PRO A 211 13.25 10.47 -1.80
C PRO A 211 12.32 9.25 -1.83
N GLY A 212 11.02 9.51 -2.01
CA GLY A 212 10.01 8.45 -2.11
C GLY A 212 9.34 8.08 -0.79
N TYR A 213 9.39 8.93 0.21
CA TYR A 213 8.59 8.79 1.42
C TYR A 213 7.09 8.96 1.09
N MET A 214 6.20 8.16 1.72
CA MET A 214 4.75 8.16 1.48
C MET A 214 4.39 8.06 -0.02
N THR A 215 4.89 7.04 -0.69
CA THR A 215 4.71 6.82 -2.13
C THR A 215 3.29 6.35 -2.45
N SER A 216 2.67 6.98 -3.45
CA SER A 216 1.42 6.53 -4.06
C SER A 216 1.59 6.44 -5.58
N MET A 217 1.04 5.39 -6.21
CA MET A 217 1.25 5.10 -7.62
C MET A 217 -0.06 4.76 -8.34
N ALA A 218 -0.18 5.26 -9.55
CA ALA A 218 -1.23 4.89 -10.49
C ALA A 218 -0.64 4.72 -11.89
N MET A 219 -1.36 4.01 -12.78
CA MET A 219 -1.02 3.87 -14.19
C MET A 219 -2.19 4.34 -15.04
N ASP A 220 -1.91 5.14 -16.07
CA ASP A 220 -2.93 5.57 -17.02
C ASP A 220 -3.21 4.49 -18.11
N ALA A 221 -4.22 4.74 -18.92
CA ALA A 221 -4.63 3.83 -20.00
C ALA A 221 -3.56 3.66 -21.10
N GLN A 222 -2.53 4.51 -21.15
CA GLN A 222 -1.40 4.43 -22.04
C GLN A 222 -0.22 3.66 -21.45
N GLY A 223 -0.35 3.15 -20.21
CA GLY A 223 0.70 2.43 -19.50
C GLY A 223 1.78 3.34 -18.91
N LYS A 224 1.49 4.63 -18.78
CA LYS A 224 2.38 5.60 -18.17
C LYS A 224 2.11 5.67 -16.66
N PHE A 225 3.16 5.64 -15.86
CA PHE A 225 3.07 5.71 -14.41
C PHE A 225 3.05 7.15 -13.91
N HIS A 226 2.28 7.35 -12.86
CA HIS A 226 2.09 8.57 -12.12
C HIS A 226 2.37 8.27 -10.65
N ILE A 227 3.42 8.88 -10.09
CA ILE A 227 3.86 8.61 -8.72
C ILE A 227 3.90 9.93 -7.95
N ALA A 228 3.09 10.03 -6.91
CA ALA A 228 3.22 11.08 -5.92
C ALA A 228 4.10 10.58 -4.77
N HIS A 229 5.04 11.41 -4.34
CA HIS A 229 5.95 11.07 -3.25
C HIS A 229 6.42 12.32 -2.52
N PHE A 230 6.77 12.16 -1.26
CA PHE A 230 7.33 13.23 -0.45
C PHE A 230 8.86 13.13 -0.40
N GLU A 231 9.53 14.26 -0.43
CA GLU A 231 10.98 14.35 -0.23
C GLU A 231 11.25 15.07 1.09
N GLU A 232 11.72 14.32 2.08
CA GLU A 232 11.79 14.76 3.47
C GLU A 232 12.79 15.90 3.71
N GLN A 233 13.80 16.06 2.87
CA GLN A 233 14.83 17.06 3.09
C GLN A 233 14.40 18.48 2.65
N ASP A 234 13.67 18.54 1.56
CA ASP A 234 13.15 19.81 1.02
C ASP A 234 11.73 20.11 1.50
N ASP A 235 11.10 19.15 2.24
CA ASP A 235 9.70 19.17 2.65
C ASP A 235 8.72 19.34 1.46
N ASP A 236 9.11 18.78 0.30
CA ASP A 236 8.39 18.93 -0.97
C ASP A 236 7.49 17.75 -1.28
N LEU A 237 6.25 18.01 -1.66
CA LEU A 237 5.44 17.04 -2.40
C LEU A 237 5.89 17.05 -3.87
N ARG A 238 6.29 15.89 -4.38
CA ARG A 238 6.75 15.71 -5.76
C ARG A 238 5.84 14.78 -6.55
N TYR A 239 5.80 15.04 -7.83
CA TYR A 239 5.11 14.21 -8.81
C TYR A 239 6.10 13.75 -9.86
N SER A 240 6.21 12.43 -10.02
CA SER A 240 7.04 11.78 -11.03
C SER A 240 6.18 11.04 -12.04
N THR A 241 6.50 11.15 -13.32
CA THR A 241 5.78 10.46 -14.38
C THR A 241 6.73 9.90 -15.43
N GLY A 242 6.45 8.69 -15.91
CA GLY A 242 7.32 7.98 -16.85
C GLY A 242 6.90 6.53 -17.05
N ALA A 243 7.83 5.70 -17.51
CA ALA A 243 7.65 4.26 -17.65
C ALA A 243 8.97 3.54 -17.32
N PRO A 244 8.93 2.30 -16.79
CA PRO A 244 10.12 1.48 -16.59
C PRO A 244 10.93 1.35 -17.90
N GLY A 245 12.24 1.63 -17.82
CA GLY A 245 13.13 1.65 -18.98
C GLY A 245 13.06 2.88 -19.88
N GLY A 246 12.13 3.81 -19.61
CA GLY A 246 12.00 5.09 -20.30
C GLY A 246 12.48 6.27 -19.44
N PRO A 247 12.39 7.50 -19.96
CA PRO A 247 12.69 8.68 -19.19
C PRO A 247 11.60 8.96 -18.15
N TRP A 248 12.04 9.43 -16.99
CA TRP A 248 11.16 9.96 -15.93
C TRP A 248 11.28 11.47 -15.84
N THR A 249 10.16 12.12 -15.55
CA THR A 249 10.10 13.56 -15.29
C THR A 249 9.53 13.74 -13.88
N THR A 250 10.25 14.50 -13.04
CA THR A 250 9.82 14.84 -11.68
C THR A 250 9.63 16.34 -11.57
N THR A 251 8.53 16.75 -10.95
CA THR A 251 8.20 18.15 -10.68
C THR A 251 7.82 18.31 -9.21
N VAL A 252 8.18 19.44 -8.63
CA VAL A 252 7.70 19.88 -7.31
C VAL A 252 6.26 20.33 -7.48
N VAL A 253 5.38 19.89 -6.58
CA VAL A 253 3.95 20.24 -6.57
C VAL A 253 3.68 21.35 -5.56
N ASP A 254 4.31 21.26 -4.37
CA ASP A 254 4.21 22.22 -3.26
C ASP A 254 5.42 22.07 -2.34
#